data_d6f040dea624dc18882b2e78e4893344
#
_entry.id   d6f040dea624dc18882b2e78e4893344
#
_cell.length_a   1.000
_cell.length_b   1.000
_cell.length_c   1.000
_cell.angle_alpha   90.00
_cell.angle_beta   90.00
_cell.angle_gamma   90.00
#
_symmetry.space_group_name_H-M   'P 1'
#
loop_
_entity.id
_entity.type
_entity.pdbx_description
1 polymer ?
#
loop_
_entity_poly.entity_id
_entity_poly.type
_entity_poly.pdbx_seq_one_letter_code
_entity_poly.pdbx_strand_id
1 'polypeptide(L)'
;YLCILLMFLEDRDAQEQFIISQLTEYITANLPGEISDWTLYTNRRKLIRVMRFAADQGLIGVTDGKDEAFMDDEGGEVLYENTGASRYFMKSFSKDIMEYTKPEDFQESDWFEVDEDRGFARRHRVYKRLIFAPGMYKADGSSEDFEYLKYYGRRLSEELEQIFDCHVHIHKGSAYLLSGDDCRMGTVFPGNNSISDILLLCFREIRKKIEKGQWKTGLDETCLIDQIEFENMIKEIKQEYGSGFSKNYREMPEGEFVKSVLDEMELWM
;
A
#
# COMPACT_ATOMS: atom_id res chain seq x y z
N TYR A 1 -8.10 9.99 15.57
CA TYR A 1 -7.76 11.29 14.96
C TYR A 1 -7.92 11.26 13.45
N LEU A 2 -7.42 10.25 12.72
CA LEU A 2 -7.50 10.24 11.25
C LEU A 2 -8.94 10.38 10.74
N CYS A 3 -9.90 9.65 11.29
CA CYS A 3 -11.31 9.79 10.89
C CYS A 3 -11.84 11.22 11.11
N ILE A 4 -11.48 11.85 12.23
CA ILE A 4 -11.90 13.22 12.51
C ILE A 4 -11.20 14.21 11.57
N LEU A 5 -9.91 13.99 11.25
CA LEU A 5 -9.22 14.78 10.24
C LEU A 5 -9.91 14.68 8.87
N LEU A 6 -10.30 13.47 8.44
CA LEU A 6 -11.02 13.30 7.18
C LEU A 6 -12.36 14.05 7.18
N MET A 7 -13.14 13.97 8.27
CA MET A 7 -14.37 14.75 8.44
C MET A 7 -14.09 16.27 8.35
N PHE A 8 -13.04 16.72 9.03
CA PHE A 8 -12.63 18.12 9.01
C PHE A 8 -12.25 18.62 7.61
N LEU A 9 -11.59 17.77 6.80
CA LEU A 9 -11.22 18.09 5.43
C LEU A 9 -12.41 18.08 4.46
N GLU A 10 -13.42 17.22 4.71
CA GLU A 10 -14.65 17.19 3.91
C GLU A 10 -15.51 18.46 4.06
N ASP A 11 -15.47 19.09 5.24
CA ASP A 11 -16.16 20.34 5.51
C ASP A 11 -15.46 21.57 4.89
N ARG A 12 -14.36 21.38 4.16
CA ARG A 12 -13.51 22.42 3.58
C ARG A 12 -13.30 22.28 2.09
N ASP A 13 -13.16 23.41 1.42
CA ASP A 13 -12.83 23.42 0.00
C ASP A 13 -11.38 22.96 -0.26
N ALA A 14 -11.17 22.41 -1.46
CA ALA A 14 -9.81 22.13 -1.93
C ALA A 14 -9.01 23.42 -2.03
N GLN A 15 -7.74 23.39 -1.63
CA GLN A 15 -6.81 24.52 -1.50
C GLN A 15 -7.11 25.47 -0.33
N GLU A 16 -8.12 25.18 0.49
CA GLU A 16 -8.34 25.94 1.73
C GLU A 16 -7.23 25.65 2.72
N GLN A 17 -6.68 26.71 3.29
CA GLN A 17 -5.63 26.63 4.32
C GLN A 17 -6.24 26.60 5.70
N PHE A 18 -5.61 25.87 6.61
CA PHE A 18 -5.98 25.80 8.02
C PHE A 18 -4.76 25.67 8.92
N ILE A 19 -4.87 26.14 10.14
CA ILE A 19 -3.84 25.98 11.17
C ILE A 19 -4.19 24.82 12.10
N ILE A 20 -3.17 24.26 12.75
CA ILE A 20 -3.34 23.07 13.60
C ILE A 20 -4.30 23.32 14.76
N SER A 21 -4.39 24.54 15.29
CA SER A 21 -5.33 24.91 16.35
C SER A 21 -6.79 24.75 15.92
N GLN A 22 -7.15 25.07 14.68
CA GLN A 22 -8.50 24.86 14.15
C GLN A 22 -8.87 23.36 14.12
N LEU A 23 -7.91 22.51 13.77
CA LEU A 23 -8.13 21.06 13.80
C LEU A 23 -8.24 20.53 15.24
N THR A 24 -7.41 21.01 16.17
CA THR A 24 -7.48 20.60 17.57
C THR A 24 -8.78 21.01 18.25
N GLU A 25 -9.30 22.18 17.94
CA GLU A 25 -10.63 22.62 18.37
C GLU A 25 -11.73 21.70 17.80
N TYR A 26 -11.67 21.37 16.51
CA TYR A 26 -12.62 20.46 15.89
C TYR A 26 -12.54 19.06 16.49
N ILE A 27 -11.34 18.53 16.76
CA ILE A 27 -11.16 17.25 17.44
C ILE A 27 -11.74 17.29 18.84
N THR A 28 -11.52 18.36 19.60
CA THR A 28 -12.02 18.53 20.97
C THR A 28 -13.56 18.58 21.01
N ALA A 29 -14.18 19.15 19.98
CA ALA A 29 -15.63 19.17 19.86
C ALA A 29 -16.24 17.79 19.55
N ASN A 30 -15.48 16.87 18.93
CA ASN A 30 -15.97 15.59 18.45
C ASN A 30 -15.48 14.37 19.27
N LEU A 31 -14.53 14.54 20.19
CA LEU A 31 -13.97 13.45 21.01
C LEU A 31 -14.04 13.75 22.51
N PRO A 32 -14.11 12.70 23.37
CA PRO A 32 -14.03 12.85 24.81
C PRO A 32 -12.76 13.57 25.28
N GLY A 33 -12.87 14.41 26.30
CA GLY A 33 -11.81 15.32 26.76
C GLY A 33 -10.48 14.66 27.13
N GLU A 34 -10.47 13.42 27.60
CA GLU A 34 -9.20 12.72 27.92
C GLU A 34 -8.34 12.47 26.68
N ILE A 35 -8.98 12.25 25.52
CA ILE A 35 -8.29 11.98 24.24
C ILE A 35 -7.86 13.30 23.59
N SER A 36 -8.62 14.38 23.80
CA SER A 36 -8.39 15.71 23.24
C SER A 36 -7.71 16.69 24.21
N ASP A 37 -7.07 16.18 25.26
CA ASP A 37 -6.24 16.99 26.16
C ASP A 37 -4.87 17.27 25.49
N TRP A 38 -4.72 18.47 24.95
CA TRP A 38 -3.53 18.91 24.23
C TRP A 38 -2.39 19.36 25.14
N THR A 39 -2.59 19.48 26.43
CA THR A 39 -1.51 19.71 27.40
C THR A 39 -0.59 18.49 27.45
N LEU A 40 -1.13 17.29 27.13
CA LEU A 40 -0.39 16.05 27.13
C LEU A 40 0.45 15.88 25.85
N TYR A 41 1.76 15.84 26.01
CA TYR A 41 2.70 15.55 24.92
C TYR A 41 2.34 14.30 24.10
N THR A 42 1.87 13.26 24.78
CA THR A 42 1.47 11.99 24.13
C THR A 42 0.35 12.17 23.11
N ASN A 43 -0.62 13.04 23.39
CA ASN A 43 -1.74 13.32 22.48
C ASN A 43 -1.28 14.17 21.29
N ARG A 44 -0.47 15.21 21.55
CA ARG A 44 0.15 16.01 20.48
C ARG A 44 0.98 15.13 19.54
N ARG A 45 1.82 14.25 20.09
CA ARG A 45 2.62 13.31 19.30
C ARG A 45 1.76 12.37 18.42
N LYS A 46 0.63 11.87 18.95
CA LYS A 46 -0.29 11.05 18.17
C LYS A 46 -0.91 11.84 17.03
N LEU A 47 -1.33 13.07 17.27
CA LEU A 47 -1.88 13.95 16.24
C LEU A 47 -0.85 14.21 15.13
N ILE A 48 0.36 14.61 15.48
CA ILE A 48 1.42 14.86 14.49
C ILE A 48 1.74 13.62 13.64
N ARG A 49 1.68 12.41 14.22
CA ARG A 49 1.82 11.19 13.42
C ARG A 49 0.71 11.03 12.38
N VAL A 50 -0.51 11.41 12.73
CA VAL A 50 -1.64 11.41 11.79
C VAL A 50 -1.45 12.50 10.72
N MET A 51 -0.99 13.68 11.09
CA MET A 51 -0.72 14.76 10.14
C MET A 51 0.39 14.38 9.14
N ARG A 52 1.48 13.77 9.61
CA ARG A 52 2.54 13.25 8.75
C ARG A 52 2.04 12.18 7.80
N PHE A 53 1.28 11.22 8.32
CA PHE A 53 0.63 10.22 7.46
C PHE A 53 -0.26 10.87 6.40
N ALA A 54 -1.09 11.85 6.79
CA ALA A 54 -1.97 12.55 5.85
C ALA A 54 -1.17 13.33 4.79
N ALA A 55 -0.05 13.96 5.16
CA ALA A 55 0.84 14.62 4.22
C ALA A 55 1.54 13.63 3.29
N ASP A 56 2.03 12.51 3.80
CA ASP A 56 2.66 11.44 3.00
C ASP A 56 1.67 10.81 2.00
N GLN A 57 0.38 10.73 2.37
CA GLN A 57 -0.68 10.27 1.47
C GLN A 57 -1.21 11.38 0.54
N GLY A 58 -0.68 12.60 0.62
CA GLY A 58 -1.11 13.71 -0.20
C GLY A 58 -2.51 14.26 0.12
N LEU A 59 -3.08 13.96 1.29
CA LEU A 59 -4.38 14.48 1.75
C LEU A 59 -4.29 15.95 2.14
N ILE A 60 -3.13 16.35 2.67
CA ILE A 60 -2.81 17.71 3.07
C ILE A 60 -1.41 18.10 2.58
N GLY A 61 -1.20 19.38 2.34
CA GLY A 61 0.11 19.98 2.12
C GLY A 61 0.58 20.73 3.38
N VAL A 62 1.87 20.72 3.68
CA VAL A 62 2.46 21.59 4.70
C VAL A 62 2.88 22.89 4.00
N THR A 63 2.27 24.01 4.37
CA THR A 63 2.53 25.32 3.74
C THR A 63 3.57 26.11 4.51
N ASP A 64 3.48 26.13 5.84
CA ASP A 64 4.44 26.84 6.70
C ASP A 64 4.47 26.23 8.11
N GLY A 65 5.60 26.37 8.78
CA GLY A 65 5.83 25.83 10.12
C GLY A 65 6.49 24.45 10.12
N LYS A 66 6.75 23.94 11.30
CA LYS A 66 7.30 22.60 11.54
C LYS A 66 6.47 21.88 12.56
N ASP A 67 6.19 20.61 12.30
CA ASP A 67 5.42 19.74 13.20
C ASP A 67 5.98 19.69 14.63
N GLU A 68 7.29 19.87 14.80
CA GLU A 68 7.96 19.92 16.10
C GLU A 68 7.45 21.07 16.96
N ALA A 69 7.06 22.20 16.37
CA ALA A 69 6.56 23.34 17.12
C ALA A 69 5.33 22.97 17.96
N PHE A 70 4.36 22.27 17.37
CA PHE A 70 3.18 21.81 18.11
C PHE A 70 3.47 20.62 19.03
N MET A 71 4.47 19.79 18.70
CA MET A 71 4.86 18.70 19.61
C MET A 71 5.44 19.23 20.92
N ASP A 72 6.27 20.27 20.86
CA ASP A 72 6.98 20.84 22.00
C ASP A 72 6.09 21.78 22.82
N ASP A 73 5.25 22.55 22.17
CA ASP A 73 4.32 23.49 22.79
C ASP A 73 2.92 23.40 22.19
N GLU A 74 1.88 23.37 23.03
CA GLU A 74 0.47 23.35 22.59
C GLU A 74 0.06 24.60 21.80
N GLY A 75 0.77 25.71 21.99
CA GLY A 75 0.60 26.97 21.25
C GLY A 75 1.39 27.02 19.94
N GLY A 76 2.16 25.99 19.60
CA GLY A 76 2.89 25.91 18.34
C GLY A 76 1.95 25.78 17.14
N GLU A 77 2.09 26.68 16.15
CA GLU A 77 1.23 26.69 14.97
C GLU A 77 1.95 26.12 13.75
N VAL A 78 1.19 25.37 12.95
CA VAL A 78 1.61 24.87 11.65
C VAL A 78 0.48 25.12 10.68
N LEU A 79 0.79 25.65 9.49
CA LEU A 79 -0.15 25.93 8.43
C LEU A 79 -0.18 24.79 7.42
N TYR A 80 -1.35 24.23 7.23
CA TYR A 80 -1.62 23.18 6.27
C TYR A 80 -2.58 23.66 5.17
N GLU A 81 -2.61 22.92 4.07
CA GLU A 81 -3.54 23.13 2.96
C GLU A 81 -4.29 21.84 2.67
N ASN A 82 -5.61 21.92 2.51
CA ASN A 82 -6.44 20.80 2.06
C ASN A 82 -6.20 20.57 0.56
N THR A 83 -5.67 19.41 0.16
CA THR A 83 -5.46 19.10 -1.25
C THR A 83 -6.77 18.72 -1.99
N GLY A 84 -7.84 18.42 -1.25
CA GLY A 84 -9.08 17.85 -1.78
C GLY A 84 -8.99 16.34 -2.09
N ALA A 85 -7.87 15.70 -1.81
CA ALA A 85 -7.68 14.28 -2.06
C ALA A 85 -8.44 13.37 -1.07
N SER A 86 -8.91 13.92 0.07
CA SER A 86 -9.76 13.21 1.04
C SER A 86 -10.95 12.53 0.39
N ARG A 87 -11.56 13.16 -0.62
CA ARG A 87 -12.71 12.64 -1.38
C ARG A 87 -12.44 11.28 -2.03
N TYR A 88 -11.19 11.01 -2.42
CA TYR A 88 -10.80 9.73 -3.01
C TYR A 88 -10.42 8.69 -1.94
N PHE A 89 -10.09 9.15 -0.75
CA PHE A 89 -9.74 8.31 0.39
C PHE A 89 -11.00 7.82 1.13
N MET A 90 -12.04 8.64 1.17
CA MET A 90 -13.31 8.30 1.80
C MET A 90 -14.20 7.53 0.84
N LYS A 91 -14.75 6.42 1.35
CA LYS A 91 -15.76 5.64 0.63
C LYS A 91 -17.13 6.29 0.81
N SER A 92 -17.78 6.66 -0.29
CA SER A 92 -19.21 7.00 -0.27
C SER A 92 -20.04 5.73 -0.22
N PHE A 93 -21.06 5.70 0.64
CA PHE A 93 -22.01 4.61 0.74
C PHE A 93 -23.35 5.08 0.15
N SER A 94 -23.98 4.27 -0.69
CA SER A 94 -25.30 4.58 -1.26
C SER A 94 -26.43 4.20 -0.30
N LYS A 95 -26.18 3.28 0.63
CA LYS A 95 -27.10 2.87 1.69
C LYS A 95 -26.74 3.53 3.00
N ASP A 96 -27.74 3.74 3.85
CA ASP A 96 -27.51 4.23 5.21
C ASP A 96 -26.59 3.23 5.95
N ILE A 97 -25.46 3.73 6.47
CA ILE A 97 -24.50 2.94 7.24
C ILE A 97 -25.18 2.24 8.43
N MET A 98 -26.26 2.83 8.96
CA MET A 98 -27.01 2.25 10.07
C MET A 98 -27.79 0.98 9.69
N GLU A 99 -27.93 0.68 8.40
CA GLU A 99 -28.53 -0.57 7.91
C GLU A 99 -27.51 -1.72 7.84
N TYR A 100 -26.21 -1.42 7.93
CA TYR A 100 -25.16 -2.45 7.93
C TYR A 100 -25.12 -3.19 9.26
N THR A 101 -25.13 -4.50 9.19
CA THR A 101 -25.18 -5.38 10.37
C THR A 101 -23.90 -6.20 10.56
N LYS A 102 -23.09 -6.33 9.52
CA LYS A 102 -21.88 -7.15 9.48
C LYS A 102 -20.73 -6.36 8.83
N PRO A 103 -19.47 -6.67 9.19
CA PRO A 103 -18.30 -6.06 8.55
C PRO A 103 -18.28 -6.26 7.04
N GLU A 104 -18.81 -7.40 6.53
CA GLU A 104 -18.84 -7.73 5.12
C GLU A 104 -19.75 -6.78 4.33
N ASP A 105 -20.80 -6.23 4.95
CA ASP A 105 -21.73 -5.28 4.34
C ASP A 105 -20.99 -4.01 3.85
N PHE A 106 -19.86 -3.63 4.51
CA PHE A 106 -19.01 -2.52 4.09
C PHE A 106 -18.16 -2.83 2.84
N GLN A 107 -18.06 -4.10 2.47
CA GLN A 107 -17.32 -4.54 1.28
C GLN A 107 -18.24 -4.60 0.05
N GLU A 108 -19.55 -4.70 0.26
CA GLU A 108 -20.53 -4.62 -0.82
C GLU A 108 -20.46 -3.21 -1.41
N SER A 109 -19.94 -3.09 -2.61
CA SER A 109 -19.92 -1.83 -3.33
C SER A 109 -21.15 -1.78 -4.23
N ASP A 110 -21.95 -0.73 -4.11
CA ASP A 110 -23.16 -0.48 -4.89
C ASP A 110 -22.93 -0.42 -6.41
N TRP A 111 -21.68 -0.41 -6.83
CA TRP A 111 -21.28 -0.54 -8.23
C TRP A 111 -21.70 -1.88 -8.87
N PHE A 112 -22.03 -2.89 -8.04
CA PHE A 112 -22.48 -4.19 -8.54
C PHE A 112 -23.93 -4.17 -9.05
N GLU A 113 -24.79 -3.28 -8.55
CA GLU A 113 -26.18 -3.22 -8.97
C GLU A 113 -26.38 -2.46 -10.29
N VAL A 114 -25.44 -1.60 -10.68
CA VAL A 114 -25.66 -0.67 -11.80
C VAL A 114 -25.17 -1.23 -13.15
N ASP A 115 -24.26 -2.20 -13.20
CA ASP A 115 -23.64 -2.51 -14.48
C ASP A 115 -22.97 -3.89 -14.65
N GLU A 116 -23.55 -4.98 -14.12
CA GLU A 116 -23.09 -6.34 -14.48
C GLU A 116 -23.08 -6.55 -16.01
N ASP A 117 -24.02 -5.96 -16.73
CA ASP A 117 -24.17 -6.12 -18.19
C ASP A 117 -23.13 -5.38 -19.03
N ARG A 118 -22.41 -4.40 -18.50
CA ARG A 118 -21.47 -3.55 -19.28
C ARG A 118 -19.99 -3.79 -19.02
N GLY A 119 -19.64 -4.69 -18.13
CA GLY A 119 -18.26 -5.03 -17.83
C GLY A 119 -17.49 -3.97 -17.00
N PHE A 120 -18.17 -2.91 -16.55
CA PHE A 120 -17.54 -1.86 -15.72
C PHE A 120 -17.07 -2.41 -14.38
N ALA A 121 -17.89 -3.23 -13.72
CA ALA A 121 -17.53 -3.85 -12.45
C ALA A 121 -16.26 -4.71 -12.58
N ARG A 122 -16.15 -5.49 -13.65
CA ARG A 122 -14.96 -6.31 -13.94
C ARG A 122 -13.74 -5.43 -14.22
N ARG A 123 -13.90 -4.41 -15.07
CA ARG A 123 -12.83 -3.45 -15.34
C ARG A 123 -12.33 -2.81 -14.06
N HIS A 124 -13.23 -2.34 -13.21
CA HIS A 124 -12.89 -1.71 -11.93
C HIS A 124 -12.14 -2.67 -11.00
N ARG A 125 -12.57 -3.94 -10.87
CA ARG A 125 -11.86 -4.95 -10.08
C ARG A 125 -10.44 -5.18 -10.59
N VAL A 126 -10.26 -5.28 -11.91
CA VAL A 126 -8.95 -5.49 -12.53
C VAL A 126 -8.03 -4.29 -12.26
N TYR A 127 -8.49 -3.06 -12.47
CA TYR A 127 -7.70 -1.86 -12.15
C TYR A 127 -7.34 -1.79 -10.67
N LYS A 128 -8.32 -2.00 -9.80
CA LYS A 128 -8.11 -1.99 -8.36
C LYS A 128 -7.04 -3.01 -7.95
N ARG A 129 -7.08 -4.21 -8.53
CA ARG A 129 -6.11 -5.25 -8.23
C ARG A 129 -4.71 -4.91 -8.75
N LEU A 130 -4.60 -4.41 -9.96
CA LEU A 130 -3.30 -3.99 -10.53
C LEU A 130 -2.65 -2.84 -9.75
N ILE A 131 -3.44 -1.90 -9.23
CA ILE A 131 -2.93 -0.71 -8.54
C ILE A 131 -2.63 -0.97 -7.06
N PHE A 132 -3.46 -1.78 -6.38
CA PHE A 132 -3.38 -1.94 -4.93
C PHE A 132 -2.83 -3.28 -4.46
N ALA A 133 -2.52 -4.20 -5.36
CA ALA A 133 -1.86 -5.46 -5.02
C ALA A 133 -0.51 -5.56 -5.74
N PRO A 134 0.46 -6.27 -5.16
CA PRO A 134 1.78 -6.48 -5.80
C PRO A 134 1.70 -7.15 -7.15
N GLY A 135 0.67 -8.00 -7.35
CA GLY A 135 0.42 -8.68 -8.59
C GLY A 135 -1.01 -9.22 -8.68
N MET A 136 -1.40 -9.65 -9.86
CA MET A 136 -2.66 -10.32 -10.12
C MET A 136 -2.37 -11.73 -10.60
N TYR A 137 -2.82 -12.72 -9.84
CA TYR A 137 -2.61 -14.15 -10.17
C TYR A 137 -3.90 -14.79 -10.64
N LYS A 138 -3.79 -15.66 -11.63
CA LYS A 138 -4.94 -16.42 -12.14
C LYS A 138 -5.57 -17.33 -11.08
N ALA A 139 -4.75 -17.80 -10.13
CA ALA A 139 -5.20 -18.68 -9.05
C ALA A 139 -5.99 -17.97 -7.95
N ASP A 140 -5.79 -16.66 -7.73
CA ASP A 140 -6.31 -15.93 -6.55
C ASP A 140 -7.68 -15.32 -6.75
N GLY A 141 -8.26 -15.40 -7.92
CA GLY A 141 -9.49 -14.68 -8.20
C GLY A 141 -10.38 -15.35 -9.24
N SER A 142 -11.33 -14.58 -9.74
CA SER A 142 -12.14 -15.02 -10.85
C SER A 142 -11.25 -15.18 -12.09
N SER A 143 -11.22 -16.36 -12.64
CA SER A 143 -10.49 -16.64 -13.88
C SER A 143 -10.94 -15.69 -15.01
N GLU A 144 -12.15 -15.15 -14.92
CA GLU A 144 -12.74 -14.20 -15.85
C GLU A 144 -12.07 -12.83 -15.80
N ASP A 145 -11.65 -12.35 -14.62
CA ASP A 145 -10.94 -11.07 -14.46
C ASP A 145 -9.54 -11.17 -15.08
N PHE A 146 -8.88 -12.33 -14.94
CA PHE A 146 -7.59 -12.56 -15.56
C PHE A 146 -7.69 -12.72 -17.09
N GLU A 147 -8.73 -13.38 -17.60
CA GLU A 147 -9.00 -13.42 -19.04
C GLU A 147 -9.34 -12.03 -19.58
N TYR A 148 -10.11 -11.22 -18.85
CA TYR A 148 -10.35 -9.83 -19.23
C TYR A 148 -9.02 -9.05 -19.35
N LEU A 149 -8.12 -9.22 -18.39
CA LEU A 149 -6.79 -8.60 -18.43
C LEU A 149 -6.00 -9.04 -19.68
N LYS A 150 -6.04 -10.33 -20.05
CA LYS A 150 -5.38 -10.83 -21.26
C LYS A 150 -5.93 -10.20 -22.53
N TYR A 151 -7.25 -10.02 -22.61
CA TYR A 151 -7.88 -9.42 -23.79
C TYR A 151 -7.62 -7.91 -23.90
N TYR A 152 -7.65 -7.20 -22.79
CA TYR A 152 -7.62 -5.73 -22.77
C TYR A 152 -6.31 -5.18 -22.20
N GLY A 153 -5.33 -6.01 -21.87
CA GLY A 153 -4.11 -5.65 -21.18
C GLY A 153 -3.32 -4.53 -21.83
N ARG A 154 -3.27 -4.51 -23.18
CA ARG A 154 -2.61 -3.42 -23.91
C ARG A 154 -3.27 -2.06 -23.64
N ARG A 155 -4.60 -1.99 -23.71
CA ARG A 155 -5.36 -0.76 -23.46
C ARG A 155 -5.23 -0.33 -22.01
N LEU A 156 -5.31 -1.29 -21.08
CA LEU A 156 -5.12 -1.05 -19.65
C LEU A 156 -3.72 -0.48 -19.36
N SER A 157 -2.70 -1.05 -20.01
CA SER A 157 -1.31 -0.58 -19.89
C SER A 157 -1.15 0.85 -20.43
N GLU A 158 -1.71 1.16 -21.61
CA GLU A 158 -1.66 2.50 -22.19
C GLU A 158 -2.36 3.54 -21.30
N GLU A 159 -3.49 3.20 -20.67
CA GLU A 159 -4.21 4.08 -19.74
C GLU A 159 -3.41 4.29 -18.43
N LEU A 160 -2.79 3.25 -17.87
CA LEU A 160 -1.97 3.35 -16.66
C LEU A 160 -0.64 4.07 -16.89
N GLU A 161 -0.05 3.91 -18.07
CA GLU A 161 1.15 4.63 -18.46
C GLU A 161 0.90 6.14 -18.53
N GLN A 162 -0.23 6.57 -19.11
CA GLN A 162 -0.58 7.98 -19.21
C GLN A 162 -0.85 8.64 -17.86
N ILE A 163 -1.37 7.91 -16.88
CA ILE A 163 -1.77 8.46 -15.59
C ILE A 163 -0.65 8.35 -14.54
N PHE A 164 0.03 7.19 -14.49
CA PHE A 164 0.94 6.81 -13.41
C PHE A 164 2.37 6.53 -13.85
N ASP A 165 2.69 6.64 -15.12
CA ASP A 165 3.97 6.18 -15.68
C ASP A 165 4.26 4.72 -15.32
N CYS A 166 3.26 3.85 -15.51
CA CYS A 166 3.33 2.42 -15.23
C CYS A 166 2.83 1.61 -16.41
N HIS A 167 3.39 0.43 -16.62
CA HIS A 167 2.89 -0.49 -17.65
C HIS A 167 2.64 -1.89 -17.11
N VAL A 168 1.64 -2.57 -17.69
CA VAL A 168 1.24 -3.90 -17.25
C VAL A 168 2.09 -4.95 -17.95
N HIS A 169 2.75 -5.80 -17.18
CA HIS A 169 3.48 -6.96 -17.69
C HIS A 169 2.69 -8.22 -17.40
N ILE A 170 2.29 -8.95 -18.45
CA ILE A 170 1.39 -10.11 -18.36
C ILE A 170 2.15 -11.38 -18.71
N HIS A 171 2.10 -12.34 -17.80
CA HIS A 171 2.57 -13.72 -17.96
C HIS A 171 1.39 -14.69 -18.18
N LYS A 172 1.66 -16.00 -18.26
CA LYS A 172 0.62 -17.02 -18.44
C LYS A 172 -0.33 -17.11 -17.26
N GLY A 173 0.18 -17.02 -16.06
CA GLY A 173 -0.56 -17.17 -14.80
C GLY A 173 -0.54 -15.96 -13.88
N SER A 174 0.17 -14.90 -14.23
CA SER A 174 0.32 -13.70 -13.39
C SER A 174 0.42 -12.42 -14.21
N ALA A 175 0.20 -11.28 -13.58
CA ALA A 175 0.42 -9.97 -14.16
C ALA A 175 0.90 -9.00 -13.09
N TYR A 176 1.79 -8.10 -13.46
CA TYR A 176 2.41 -7.11 -12.58
C TYR A 176 2.30 -5.72 -13.19
N LEU A 177 2.21 -4.73 -12.32
CA LEU A 177 2.35 -3.34 -12.72
C LEU A 177 3.81 -2.93 -12.52
N LEU A 178 4.50 -2.60 -13.60
CA LEU A 178 5.88 -2.15 -13.57
C LEU A 178 5.92 -0.64 -13.61
N SER A 179 6.60 -0.03 -12.63
CA SER A 179 6.78 1.42 -12.55
C SER A 179 7.85 1.91 -13.52
N GLY A 180 7.58 3.03 -14.19
CA GLY A 180 8.59 3.81 -14.89
C GLY A 180 9.42 4.68 -13.93
N ASP A 181 10.33 5.45 -14.49
CA ASP A 181 11.28 6.28 -13.71
C ASP A 181 10.58 7.44 -12.98
N ASP A 182 9.49 7.97 -13.55
CA ASP A 182 8.71 9.08 -13.00
C ASP A 182 7.50 8.62 -12.19
N CYS A 183 7.33 7.31 -11.95
CA CYS A 183 6.23 6.75 -11.21
C CYS A 183 6.29 7.20 -9.74
N ARG A 184 5.16 7.76 -9.25
CA ARG A 184 5.00 8.22 -7.87
C ARG A 184 3.97 7.41 -7.10
N MET A 185 3.70 6.20 -7.53
CA MET A 185 2.78 5.30 -6.85
C MET A 185 3.47 4.66 -5.65
N GLY A 186 3.00 4.99 -4.45
CA GLY A 186 3.22 4.28 -3.20
C GLY A 186 4.58 3.59 -3.00
N THR A 187 4.55 2.44 -2.38
CA THR A 187 5.73 1.60 -2.18
C THR A 187 5.94 0.69 -3.38
N VAL A 188 7.14 0.69 -3.93
CA VAL A 188 7.51 -0.14 -5.09
C VAL A 188 8.60 -1.14 -4.72
N PHE A 189 8.64 -2.27 -5.42
CA PHE A 189 9.72 -3.24 -5.31
C PHE A 189 10.61 -3.18 -6.57
N PRO A 190 11.95 -3.21 -6.43
CA PRO A 190 12.71 -3.17 -5.18
C PRO A 190 12.68 -1.78 -4.53
N GLY A 191 12.52 -1.77 -3.19
CA GLY A 191 12.67 -0.55 -2.40
C GLY A 191 14.14 -0.24 -2.11
N ASN A 192 14.43 0.98 -1.69
CA ASN A 192 15.79 1.38 -1.27
C ASN A 192 16.09 0.96 0.18
N ASN A 193 16.03 -0.34 0.44
CA ASN A 193 16.28 -0.91 1.77
C ASN A 193 16.99 -2.27 1.67
N SER A 194 17.65 -2.67 2.76
CA SER A 194 18.46 -3.89 2.81
C SER A 194 17.68 -5.18 2.59
N ILE A 195 16.39 -5.23 2.93
CA ILE A 195 15.60 -6.44 2.72
C ILE A 195 15.27 -6.63 1.24
N SER A 196 15.01 -5.57 0.50
CA SER A 196 14.82 -5.64 -0.95
C SER A 196 16.05 -6.19 -1.67
N ASP A 197 17.27 -5.79 -1.24
CA ASP A 197 18.51 -6.33 -1.79
C ASP A 197 18.62 -7.84 -1.51
N ILE A 198 18.24 -8.27 -0.32
CA ILE A 198 18.23 -9.70 0.06
C ILE A 198 17.21 -10.47 -0.78
N LEU A 199 16.02 -9.92 -0.99
CA LEU A 199 15.01 -10.54 -1.86
C LEU A 199 15.49 -10.68 -3.31
N LEU A 200 16.16 -9.66 -3.84
CA LEU A 200 16.75 -9.73 -5.18
C LEU A 200 17.79 -10.88 -5.28
N LEU A 201 18.58 -11.11 -4.23
CA LEU A 201 19.46 -12.28 -4.17
C LEU A 201 18.68 -13.60 -4.14
N CYS A 202 17.57 -13.66 -3.38
CA CYS A 202 16.71 -14.83 -3.36
C CYS A 202 16.11 -15.11 -4.75
N PHE A 203 15.57 -14.12 -5.43
CA PHE A 203 15.03 -14.29 -6.79
C PHE A 203 16.10 -14.72 -7.80
N ARG A 204 17.32 -14.20 -7.66
CA ARG A 204 18.46 -14.66 -8.48
C ARG A 204 18.78 -16.13 -8.28
N GLU A 205 18.81 -16.60 -7.03
CA GLU A 205 19.10 -18.02 -6.74
C GLU A 205 17.94 -18.94 -7.16
N ILE A 206 16.67 -18.51 -6.99
CA ILE A 206 15.51 -19.21 -7.53
C ILE A 206 15.67 -19.39 -9.04
N ARG A 207 15.95 -18.31 -9.75
CA ARG A 207 16.16 -18.35 -11.20
C ARG A 207 17.27 -19.30 -11.60
N LYS A 208 18.42 -19.27 -10.93
CA LYS A 208 19.53 -20.22 -11.19
C LYS A 208 19.15 -21.67 -10.98
N LYS A 209 18.37 -21.98 -9.92
CA LYS A 209 17.90 -23.34 -9.67
C LYS A 209 16.94 -23.82 -10.75
N ILE A 210 16.07 -22.95 -11.23
CA ILE A 210 15.17 -23.23 -12.36
C ILE A 210 15.97 -23.46 -13.66
N GLU A 211 16.90 -22.56 -13.99
CA GLU A 211 17.74 -22.65 -15.19
C GLU A 211 18.61 -23.93 -15.20
N LYS A 212 19.06 -24.40 -14.04
CA LYS A 212 19.78 -25.68 -13.86
C LYS A 212 18.86 -26.90 -13.85
N GLY A 213 17.54 -26.73 -13.93
CA GLY A 213 16.55 -27.81 -13.89
C GLY A 213 16.41 -28.49 -12.54
N GLN A 214 16.92 -27.88 -11.46
CA GLN A 214 16.75 -28.36 -10.08
C GLN A 214 15.31 -28.14 -9.62
N TRP A 215 14.74 -27.00 -9.94
CA TRP A 215 13.35 -26.67 -9.72
C TRP A 215 12.60 -26.63 -11.05
N LYS A 216 11.39 -27.20 -11.07
CA LYS A 216 10.61 -27.32 -12.29
C LYS A 216 9.43 -26.34 -12.26
N THR A 217 9.27 -25.61 -13.34
CA THR A 217 8.10 -24.76 -13.56
C THR A 217 6.99 -25.53 -14.25
N GLY A 218 5.76 -25.31 -13.80
CA GLY A 218 4.54 -25.82 -14.46
C GLY A 218 4.24 -25.11 -15.79
N LEU A 219 3.18 -25.54 -16.46
CA LEU A 219 2.72 -24.94 -17.72
C LEU A 219 2.22 -23.50 -17.54
N ASP A 220 1.79 -23.14 -16.34
CA ASP A 220 1.32 -21.83 -15.90
C ASP A 220 2.44 -20.94 -15.38
N GLU A 221 3.70 -21.38 -15.49
CA GLU A 221 4.91 -20.70 -14.99
C GLU A 221 5.02 -20.67 -13.46
N THR A 222 4.21 -21.46 -12.74
CA THR A 222 4.37 -21.64 -11.29
C THR A 222 5.45 -22.67 -10.98
N CYS A 223 6.12 -22.49 -9.84
CA CYS A 223 7.12 -23.42 -9.33
C CYS A 223 6.74 -23.83 -7.90
N LEU A 224 6.42 -25.11 -7.71
CA LEU A 224 6.16 -25.65 -6.38
C LEU A 224 7.49 -26.10 -5.75
N ILE A 225 7.80 -25.58 -4.59
CA ILE A 225 9.06 -25.80 -3.89
C ILE A 225 8.73 -26.29 -2.49
N ASP A 226 9.47 -27.29 -2.03
CA ASP A 226 9.39 -27.74 -0.63
C ASP A 226 9.87 -26.63 0.33
N GLN A 227 9.13 -26.42 1.41
CA GLN A 227 9.41 -25.35 2.36
C GLN A 227 10.83 -25.46 2.96
N ILE A 228 11.26 -26.66 3.30
CA ILE A 228 12.58 -26.90 3.90
C ILE A 228 13.68 -26.59 2.89
N GLU A 229 13.48 -26.98 1.63
CA GLU A 229 14.44 -26.67 0.56
C GLU A 229 14.55 -25.17 0.31
N PHE A 230 13.41 -24.46 0.36
CA PHE A 230 13.36 -23.01 0.21
C PHE A 230 14.05 -22.29 1.37
N GLU A 231 13.75 -22.67 2.61
CA GLU A 231 14.43 -22.14 3.80
C GLU A 231 15.94 -22.38 3.79
N ASN A 232 16.37 -23.55 3.33
CA ASN A 232 17.80 -23.86 3.20
C ASN A 232 18.48 -22.95 2.17
N MET A 233 17.82 -22.67 1.04
CA MET A 233 18.34 -21.69 0.07
C MET A 233 18.52 -20.31 0.69
N ILE A 234 17.57 -19.84 1.53
CA ILE A 234 17.69 -18.55 2.21
C ILE A 234 18.87 -18.55 3.19
N LYS A 235 19.12 -19.66 3.91
CA LYS A 235 20.27 -19.81 4.80
C LYS A 235 21.59 -19.80 4.03
N GLU A 236 21.66 -20.48 2.88
CA GLU A 236 22.83 -20.46 1.99
C GLU A 236 23.14 -19.03 1.53
N ILE A 237 22.11 -18.24 1.16
CA ILE A 237 22.28 -16.83 0.79
C ILE A 237 22.86 -16.01 1.94
N LYS A 238 22.40 -16.23 3.17
CA LYS A 238 22.98 -15.57 4.33
C LYS A 238 24.45 -15.92 4.55
N GLN A 239 24.81 -17.19 4.38
CA GLN A 239 26.19 -17.65 4.54
C GLN A 239 27.11 -17.07 3.44
N GLU A 240 26.64 -17.02 2.20
CA GLU A 240 27.44 -16.57 1.06
C GLU A 240 27.56 -15.03 1.00
N TYR A 241 26.45 -14.31 1.21
CA TYR A 241 26.38 -12.86 1.00
C TYR A 241 26.25 -12.06 2.31
N GLY A 242 26.07 -12.70 3.45
CA GLY A 242 25.78 -12.06 4.72
C GLY A 242 26.81 -11.03 5.19
N SER A 243 28.07 -11.15 4.77
CA SER A 243 29.12 -10.15 5.06
C SER A 243 28.81 -8.77 4.45
N GLY A 244 28.07 -8.73 3.35
CA GLY A 244 27.63 -7.51 2.67
C GLY A 244 26.31 -6.92 3.18
N PHE A 245 25.61 -7.64 4.05
CA PHE A 245 24.32 -7.17 4.56
C PHE A 245 24.51 -6.07 5.62
N SER A 246 23.47 -5.26 5.81
CA SER A 246 23.45 -4.30 6.92
C SER A 246 23.66 -5.01 8.26
N LYS A 247 24.16 -4.29 9.27
CA LYS A 247 24.47 -4.84 10.58
C LYS A 247 23.31 -5.64 11.18
N ASN A 248 22.11 -5.14 11.01
CA ASN A 248 20.89 -5.76 11.53
C ASN A 248 20.68 -7.18 10.98
N TYR A 249 20.75 -7.36 9.66
CA TYR A 249 20.57 -8.67 9.02
C TYR A 249 21.77 -9.58 9.15
N ARG A 250 22.97 -9.02 9.24
CA ARG A 250 24.19 -9.78 9.44
C ARG A 250 24.24 -10.46 10.82
N GLU A 251 23.87 -9.70 11.88
CA GLU A 251 23.90 -10.16 13.26
C GLU A 251 22.62 -10.90 13.70
N MET A 252 21.56 -10.88 12.87
CA MET A 252 20.29 -11.54 13.14
C MET A 252 20.45 -13.05 13.22
N PRO A 253 19.83 -13.75 14.20
CA PRO A 253 19.79 -15.20 14.25
C PRO A 253 19.24 -15.81 12.95
N GLU A 254 19.74 -16.98 12.55
CA GLU A 254 19.41 -17.60 11.26
C GLU A 254 17.91 -17.83 11.09
N GLY A 255 17.21 -18.32 12.14
CA GLY A 255 15.76 -18.55 12.10
C GLY A 255 14.94 -17.27 11.95
N GLU A 256 15.35 -16.20 12.64
CA GLU A 256 14.70 -14.89 12.51
C GLU A 256 14.96 -14.28 11.13
N PHE A 257 16.15 -14.47 10.59
CA PHE A 257 16.48 -14.02 9.22
C PHE A 257 15.60 -14.71 8.18
N VAL A 258 15.49 -16.04 8.24
CA VAL A 258 14.62 -16.81 7.33
C VAL A 258 13.19 -16.32 7.43
N LYS A 259 12.67 -16.17 8.64
CA LYS A 259 11.31 -15.66 8.86
C LYS A 259 11.12 -14.26 8.29
N SER A 260 12.05 -13.34 8.54
CA SER A 260 11.98 -11.96 8.02
C SER A 260 11.97 -11.91 6.49
N VAL A 261 12.72 -12.80 5.84
CA VAL A 261 12.73 -12.89 4.37
C VAL A 261 11.41 -13.46 3.84
N LEU A 262 10.85 -14.49 4.49
CA LEU A 262 9.57 -15.07 4.11
C LEU A 262 8.42 -14.08 4.28
N ASP A 263 8.35 -13.42 5.44
CA ASP A 263 7.32 -12.42 5.75
C ASP A 263 7.35 -11.27 4.72
N GLU A 264 8.54 -10.82 4.32
CA GLU A 264 8.67 -9.78 3.29
C GLU A 264 8.33 -10.29 1.89
N MET A 265 8.67 -11.54 1.56
CA MET A 265 8.28 -12.14 0.27
C MET A 265 6.75 -12.24 0.13
N GLU A 266 6.04 -12.61 1.20
CA GLU A 266 4.58 -12.67 1.21
C GLU A 266 3.92 -11.31 0.92
N LEU A 267 4.56 -10.20 1.29
CA LEU A 267 4.03 -8.86 1.00
C LEU A 267 4.07 -8.52 -0.50
N TRP A 268 4.96 -9.18 -1.26
CA TRP A 268 5.21 -8.90 -2.67
C TRP A 268 4.72 -10.02 -3.62
N MET A 269 4.20 -11.09 -3.07
CA MET A 269 3.63 -12.22 -3.81
C MET A 269 2.13 -12.33 -3.59
#